data_a0cd7cc7fc28bfa92213b959ff6a6050
#
_entry.id   a0cd7cc7fc28bfa92213b959ff6a6050
#
_cell.length_a   1.000
_cell.length_b   1.000
_cell.length_c   1.000
_cell.angle_alpha   90.00
_cell.angle_beta   90.00
_cell.angle_gamma   90.00
#
_symmetry.space_group_name_H-M   'P 1'
#
loop_
_entity.id
_entity.type
_entity.pdbx_description
1 polymer ?
#
loop_
_entity_poly.entity_id
_entity_poly.type
_entity_poly.pdbx_seq_one_letter_code
_entity_poly.pdbx_strand_id
1 'polypeptide(L)'
;LYSLGDKKKQIMEFDGYGEKSLNKIIDNIEASKNSSLERLLFGLGIKEIGSKTAKILASNFGSMDSLMTASMEELESIRDIGHITALSVYEYLKENKELIEKLKSLGINMKYLGKNMGLNEFISGKKFVITGTIDGYGRKEIKELIESYNGTVSESVSKNTDIVIVGSNPGSKYQDALRLNIMIWDNDKTINVLNNLPKA
;
A
#
# COMPACT_ATOMS: atom_id res chain seq x y z
N LEU A 1 16.26 14.26 -12.60
CA LEU A 1 16.64 13.96 -11.24
C LEU A 1 17.66 12.80 -11.19
N TYR A 2 17.31 11.62 -11.70
CA TYR A 2 18.14 10.40 -11.61
C TYR A 2 19.45 10.41 -12.42
N SER A 3 19.68 11.42 -13.23
CA SER A 3 20.96 11.71 -13.92
C SER A 3 21.73 12.88 -13.29
N LEU A 4 21.38 13.24 -12.04
CA LEU A 4 22.01 14.38 -11.37
C LEU A 4 23.48 14.11 -11.07
N GLY A 5 23.85 12.86 -10.80
CA GLY A 5 25.23 12.44 -10.57
C GLY A 5 26.18 12.81 -11.73
N ASP A 6 25.69 12.70 -12.98
CA ASP A 6 26.47 13.02 -14.18
C ASP A 6 26.82 14.53 -14.26
N LYS A 7 26.04 15.37 -13.56
CA LYS A 7 26.16 16.84 -13.55
C LYS A 7 26.83 17.37 -12.27
N LYS A 8 27.37 16.48 -11.41
CA LYS A 8 27.96 16.85 -10.13
C LYS A 8 28.94 18.02 -10.23
N LYS A 9 29.87 18.00 -11.20
CA LYS A 9 30.85 19.07 -11.42
C LYS A 9 30.19 20.41 -11.71
N GLN A 10 29.18 20.42 -12.60
CA GLN A 10 28.44 21.63 -12.96
C GLN A 10 27.66 22.22 -11.78
N ILE A 11 27.10 21.36 -10.92
CA ILE A 11 26.33 21.83 -9.76
C ILE A 11 27.22 22.40 -8.68
N MET A 12 28.44 21.88 -8.53
CA MET A 12 29.42 22.40 -7.57
C MET A 12 29.93 23.81 -7.92
N GLU A 13 29.73 24.27 -9.15
CA GLU A 13 30.05 25.65 -9.58
C GLU A 13 29.03 26.68 -9.08
N PHE A 14 27.86 26.23 -8.59
CA PHE A 14 26.85 27.13 -8.00
C PHE A 14 27.12 27.38 -6.52
N ASP A 15 27.06 28.65 -6.11
CA ASP A 15 27.18 29.06 -4.73
C ASP A 15 26.15 28.35 -3.84
N GLY A 16 26.59 27.86 -2.68
CA GLY A 16 25.73 27.20 -1.69
C GLY A 16 25.67 25.67 -1.78
N TYR A 17 26.24 25.04 -2.81
CA TYR A 17 26.29 23.59 -2.93
C TYR A 17 27.69 23.03 -2.62
N GLY A 18 27.95 22.76 -1.34
CA GLY A 18 29.18 22.09 -0.93
C GLY A 18 29.18 20.59 -1.31
N GLU A 19 30.36 20.03 -1.55
CA GLU A 19 30.56 18.65 -1.96
C GLU A 19 29.84 17.62 -1.08
N LYS A 20 29.90 17.80 0.26
CA LYS A 20 29.20 16.90 1.19
C LYS A 20 27.69 16.90 1.03
N SER A 21 27.10 18.07 0.83
CA SER A 21 25.65 18.22 0.64
C SER A 21 25.21 17.59 -0.67
N LEU A 22 25.97 17.81 -1.74
CA LEU A 22 25.69 17.25 -3.05
C LEU A 22 25.80 15.72 -3.08
N ASN A 23 26.86 15.17 -2.45
CA ASN A 23 27.01 13.72 -2.30
C ASN A 23 25.79 13.12 -1.57
N LYS A 24 25.36 13.71 -0.46
CA LYS A 24 24.19 13.26 0.28
C LYS A 24 22.90 13.27 -0.57
N ILE A 25 22.74 14.28 -1.42
CA ILE A 25 21.60 14.35 -2.36
C ILE A 25 21.68 13.21 -3.38
N ILE A 26 22.85 12.98 -3.97
CA ILE A 26 23.06 11.90 -4.95
C ILE A 26 22.82 10.54 -4.30
N ASP A 27 23.38 10.30 -3.12
CA ASP A 27 23.21 9.05 -2.37
C ASP A 27 21.73 8.79 -2.04
N ASN A 28 20.98 9.83 -1.64
CA ASN A 28 19.55 9.73 -1.38
C ASN A 28 18.75 9.44 -2.66
N ILE A 29 19.13 10.01 -3.80
CA ILE A 29 18.52 9.72 -5.10
C ILE A 29 18.77 8.26 -5.48
N GLU A 30 20.00 7.77 -5.37
CA GLU A 30 20.33 6.37 -5.65
C GLU A 30 19.59 5.42 -4.71
N ALA A 31 19.56 5.70 -3.41
CA ALA A 31 18.81 4.91 -2.44
C ALA A 31 17.30 4.89 -2.76
N SER A 32 16.75 5.99 -3.27
CA SER A 32 15.33 6.08 -3.63
C SER A 32 14.93 5.17 -4.78
N LYS A 33 15.87 4.75 -5.63
CA LYS A 33 15.60 3.81 -6.74
C LYS A 33 15.11 2.45 -6.23
N ASN A 34 15.51 2.06 -5.02
CA ASN A 34 15.11 0.82 -4.38
C ASN A 34 13.78 0.93 -3.60
N SER A 35 13.09 2.06 -3.68
CA SER A 35 11.79 2.24 -3.02
C SER A 35 10.72 1.35 -3.64
N SER A 36 9.77 0.93 -2.84
CA SER A 36 8.64 0.09 -3.27
C SER A 36 7.69 0.84 -4.22
N LEU A 37 6.99 0.10 -5.07
CA LEU A 37 6.14 0.61 -6.16
C LEU A 37 5.14 1.68 -5.71
N GLU A 38 4.55 1.56 -4.52
CA GLU A 38 3.58 2.56 -4.03
C GLU A 38 4.21 3.95 -3.87
N ARG A 39 5.51 4.01 -3.56
CA ARG A 39 6.23 5.27 -3.48
C ARG A 39 6.47 5.88 -4.86
N LEU A 40 6.73 5.04 -5.85
CA LEU A 40 6.84 5.47 -7.24
C LEU A 40 5.50 6.00 -7.74
N LEU A 41 4.41 5.26 -7.56
CA LEU A 41 3.06 5.67 -7.99
C LEU A 41 2.65 7.01 -7.35
N PHE A 42 2.91 7.19 -6.06
CA PHE A 42 2.67 8.46 -5.39
C PHE A 42 3.55 9.59 -5.96
N GLY A 43 4.83 9.30 -6.21
CA GLY A 43 5.81 10.26 -6.73
C GLY A 43 5.55 10.67 -8.19
N LEU A 44 4.86 9.87 -8.98
CA LEU A 44 4.45 10.21 -10.35
C LEU A 44 3.39 11.33 -10.39
N GLY A 45 2.75 11.65 -9.27
CA GLY A 45 1.78 12.75 -9.19
C GLY A 45 0.51 12.51 -10.00
N ILE A 46 0.11 11.25 -10.16
CA ILE A 46 -1.14 10.89 -10.87
C ILE A 46 -2.32 11.55 -10.13
N LYS A 47 -3.18 12.21 -10.88
CA LYS A 47 -4.36 12.88 -10.32
C LYS A 47 -5.22 11.86 -9.53
N GLU A 48 -5.81 12.27 -8.41
CA GLU A 48 -6.62 11.44 -7.50
C GLU A 48 -5.85 10.31 -6.78
N ILE A 49 -4.52 10.20 -6.98
CA ILE A 49 -3.70 9.16 -6.35
C ILE A 49 -2.93 9.73 -5.15
N GLY A 50 -3.49 9.55 -3.96
CA GLY A 50 -2.78 9.75 -2.69
C GLY A 50 -1.96 8.53 -2.28
N SER A 51 -1.22 8.63 -1.18
CA SER A 51 -0.38 7.54 -0.66
C SER A 51 -1.17 6.25 -0.36
N LYS A 52 -2.41 6.38 0.12
CA LYS A 52 -3.30 5.24 0.39
C LYS A 52 -3.68 4.53 -0.91
N THR A 53 -4.12 5.27 -1.91
CA THR A 53 -4.52 4.74 -3.22
C THR A 53 -3.35 4.11 -3.95
N ALA A 54 -2.16 4.75 -3.92
CA ALA A 54 -0.93 4.20 -4.46
C ALA A 54 -0.58 2.84 -3.83
N LYS A 55 -0.74 2.71 -2.50
CA LYS A 55 -0.51 1.43 -1.81
C LYS A 55 -1.53 0.36 -2.22
N ILE A 56 -2.81 0.72 -2.35
CA ILE A 56 -3.86 -0.19 -2.80
C ILE A 56 -3.54 -0.72 -4.20
N LEU A 57 -3.22 0.15 -5.15
CA LEU A 57 -2.85 -0.25 -6.52
C LEU A 57 -1.60 -1.13 -6.53
N ALA A 58 -0.53 -0.71 -5.86
CA ALA A 58 0.72 -1.45 -5.81
C ALA A 58 0.56 -2.84 -5.19
N SER A 59 -0.23 -2.97 -4.13
CA SER A 59 -0.47 -4.25 -3.47
C SER A 59 -1.36 -5.20 -4.29
N ASN A 60 -2.31 -4.68 -5.06
CA ASN A 60 -3.17 -5.52 -5.90
C ASN A 60 -2.44 -6.02 -7.16
N PHE A 61 -1.67 -5.16 -7.81
CA PHE A 61 -0.98 -5.53 -9.06
C PHE A 61 0.43 -6.08 -8.87
N GLY A 62 1.08 -5.82 -7.74
CA GLY A 62 2.41 -6.33 -7.42
C GLY A 62 3.55 -5.69 -8.22
N SER A 63 3.31 -5.23 -9.44
CA SER A 63 4.30 -4.60 -10.32
C SER A 63 3.70 -3.53 -11.21
N MET A 64 4.55 -2.61 -11.69
CA MET A 64 4.17 -1.62 -12.69
C MET A 64 3.74 -2.28 -14.00
N ASP A 65 4.44 -3.34 -14.43
CA ASP A 65 4.12 -4.05 -15.67
C ASP A 65 2.69 -4.64 -15.62
N SER A 66 2.30 -5.25 -14.50
CA SER A 66 0.93 -5.75 -14.29
C SER A 66 -0.09 -4.61 -14.26
N LEU A 67 0.23 -3.51 -13.60
CA LEU A 67 -0.66 -2.34 -13.53
C LEU A 67 -0.86 -1.69 -14.91
N MET A 68 0.17 -1.64 -15.73
CA MET A 68 0.09 -1.08 -17.10
C MET A 68 -0.74 -1.94 -18.06
N THR A 69 -0.95 -3.21 -17.76
CA THR A 69 -1.79 -4.12 -18.56
C THR A 69 -3.21 -4.25 -18.04
N ALA A 70 -3.52 -3.63 -16.91
CA ALA A 70 -4.83 -3.70 -16.29
C ALA A 70 -5.91 -3.03 -17.15
N SER A 71 -7.09 -3.66 -17.22
CA SER A 71 -8.28 -3.07 -17.84
C SER A 71 -8.96 -2.07 -16.90
N MET A 72 -9.88 -1.26 -17.44
CA MET A 72 -10.69 -0.34 -16.63
C MET A 72 -11.53 -1.11 -15.60
N GLU A 73 -12.12 -2.24 -16.03
CA GLU A 73 -12.98 -3.10 -15.20
C GLU A 73 -12.18 -3.70 -14.03
N GLU A 74 -10.94 -4.12 -14.28
CA GLU A 74 -10.05 -4.62 -13.22
C GLU A 74 -9.71 -3.52 -12.21
N LEU A 75 -9.40 -2.31 -12.67
CA LEU A 75 -9.13 -1.19 -11.78
C LEU A 75 -10.35 -0.80 -10.93
N GLU A 76 -11.55 -0.77 -11.52
CA GLU A 76 -12.80 -0.44 -10.83
C GLU A 76 -13.26 -1.54 -9.86
N SER A 77 -12.88 -2.78 -10.11
CA SER A 77 -13.21 -3.90 -9.21
C SER A 77 -12.50 -3.81 -7.86
N ILE A 78 -11.43 -3.01 -7.78
CA ILE A 78 -10.67 -2.84 -6.55
C ILE A 78 -11.45 -1.96 -5.57
N ARG A 79 -11.66 -2.46 -4.38
CA ARG A 79 -12.30 -1.70 -3.31
C ARG A 79 -11.56 -0.38 -3.05
N ASP A 80 -12.29 0.69 -2.82
CA ASP A 80 -11.80 2.07 -2.63
C ASP A 80 -11.23 2.71 -3.92
N ILE A 81 -11.31 2.06 -5.07
CA ILE A 81 -11.00 2.64 -6.39
C ILE A 81 -12.31 2.87 -7.14
N GLY A 82 -12.72 4.13 -7.23
CA GLY A 82 -13.90 4.50 -8.02
C GLY A 82 -13.55 4.79 -9.48
N HIS A 83 -14.56 4.94 -10.32
CA HIS A 83 -14.43 5.21 -11.76
C HIS A 83 -13.46 6.36 -12.09
N ILE A 84 -13.56 7.50 -11.37
CA ILE A 84 -12.70 8.67 -11.60
C ILE A 84 -11.22 8.34 -11.34
N THR A 85 -10.96 7.62 -10.26
CA THR A 85 -9.60 7.20 -9.89
C THR A 85 -9.04 6.17 -10.88
N ALA A 86 -9.85 5.18 -11.25
CA ALA A 86 -9.49 4.17 -12.24
C ALA A 86 -9.15 4.81 -13.59
N LEU A 87 -10.00 5.72 -14.07
CA LEU A 87 -9.79 6.44 -15.32
C LEU A 87 -8.49 7.27 -15.28
N SER A 88 -8.26 7.99 -14.19
CA SER A 88 -7.04 8.80 -14.01
C SER A 88 -5.76 7.96 -14.08
N VAL A 89 -5.77 6.77 -13.45
CA VAL A 89 -4.63 5.82 -13.52
C VAL A 89 -4.46 5.29 -14.93
N TYR A 90 -5.54 4.80 -15.53
CA TYR A 90 -5.53 4.19 -16.86
C TYR A 90 -5.00 5.14 -17.93
N GLU A 91 -5.53 6.36 -17.99
CA GLU A 91 -5.10 7.40 -18.94
C GLU A 91 -3.64 7.78 -18.70
N TYR A 92 -3.27 8.06 -17.45
CA TYR A 92 -1.90 8.44 -17.11
C TYR A 92 -0.87 7.39 -17.56
N LEU A 93 -1.12 6.12 -17.26
CA LEU A 93 -0.19 5.04 -17.62
C LEU A 93 -0.09 4.86 -19.12
N LYS A 94 -1.17 5.04 -19.85
CA LYS A 94 -1.21 4.97 -21.30
C LYS A 94 -0.44 6.11 -21.98
N GLU A 95 -0.62 7.34 -21.47
CA GLU A 95 0.04 8.52 -22.00
C GLU A 95 1.52 8.61 -21.63
N ASN A 96 1.92 8.06 -20.48
CA ASN A 96 3.28 8.18 -19.95
C ASN A 96 4.11 6.89 -20.06
N LYS A 97 3.78 6.02 -21.00
CA LYS A 97 4.49 4.74 -21.21
C LYS A 97 5.99 4.93 -21.40
N GLU A 98 6.40 5.89 -22.23
CA GLU A 98 7.82 6.18 -22.48
C GLU A 98 8.54 6.68 -21.22
N LEU A 99 7.88 7.48 -20.38
CA LEU A 99 8.43 7.92 -19.10
C LEU A 99 8.66 6.74 -18.17
N ILE A 100 7.69 5.82 -18.08
CA ILE A 100 7.79 4.63 -17.22
C ILE A 100 8.93 3.72 -17.68
N GLU A 101 9.06 3.47 -18.98
CA GLU A 101 10.16 2.68 -19.53
C GLU A 101 11.53 3.36 -19.27
N LYS A 102 11.59 4.68 -19.39
CA LYS A 102 12.80 5.44 -19.04
C LYS A 102 13.15 5.31 -17.56
N LEU A 103 12.18 5.40 -16.66
CA LEU A 103 12.40 5.21 -15.22
C LEU A 103 12.89 3.78 -14.92
N LYS A 104 12.32 2.78 -15.59
CA LYS A 104 12.75 1.38 -15.50
C LYS A 104 14.20 1.19 -15.98
N SER A 105 14.57 1.81 -17.10
CA SER A 105 15.95 1.77 -17.63
C SER A 105 16.98 2.46 -16.73
N LEU A 106 16.57 3.41 -15.90
CA LEU A 106 17.40 4.07 -14.88
C LEU A 106 17.55 3.26 -13.60
N GLY A 107 17.02 2.03 -13.56
CA GLY A 107 17.14 1.11 -12.43
C GLY A 107 16.18 1.37 -11.28
N ILE A 108 15.07 2.09 -11.52
CA ILE A 108 14.06 2.32 -10.49
C ILE A 108 13.27 1.02 -10.30
N ASN A 109 13.06 0.64 -9.05
CA ASN A 109 12.28 -0.54 -8.72
C ASN A 109 10.81 -0.38 -9.14
N MET A 110 10.34 -1.31 -9.94
CA MET A 110 8.98 -1.36 -10.48
C MET A 110 8.09 -2.39 -9.75
N LYS A 111 8.56 -2.93 -8.61
CA LYS A 111 7.86 -3.97 -7.86
C LYS A 111 7.40 -3.44 -6.50
N TYR A 112 6.25 -3.92 -6.06
CA TYR A 112 5.80 -3.75 -4.69
C TYR A 112 6.66 -4.61 -3.76
N LEU A 113 7.27 -3.97 -2.77
CA LEU A 113 8.15 -4.61 -1.79
C LEU A 113 7.45 -4.86 -0.44
N GLY A 114 6.19 -4.46 -0.32
CA GLY A 114 5.38 -4.81 0.84
C GLY A 114 5.11 -6.32 0.88
N LYS A 115 4.80 -6.83 2.05
CA LYS A 115 4.34 -8.22 2.18
C LYS A 115 2.96 -8.32 1.53
N ASN A 116 2.93 -8.76 0.28
CA ASN A 116 1.71 -9.21 -0.36
C ASN A 116 1.72 -10.74 -0.31
N MET A 117 0.96 -11.28 0.62
CA MET A 117 0.84 -12.74 0.84
C MET A 117 -0.22 -13.37 -0.08
N GLY A 118 -0.72 -12.61 -1.07
CA GLY A 118 -1.78 -13.06 -1.97
C GLY A 118 -3.18 -12.65 -1.52
N LEU A 119 -4.18 -13.13 -2.24
CA LEU A 119 -5.58 -12.92 -1.89
C LEU A 119 -6.03 -13.98 -0.89
N ASN A 120 -6.74 -13.55 0.14
CA ASN A 120 -7.40 -14.43 1.09
C ASN A 120 -8.88 -14.03 1.20
N GLU A 121 -9.80 -14.97 0.96
CA GLU A 121 -11.24 -14.73 0.93
C GLU A 121 -11.81 -14.15 2.22
N PHE A 122 -11.16 -14.42 3.36
CA PHE A 122 -11.60 -13.92 4.65
C PHE A 122 -11.09 -12.50 4.95
N ILE A 123 -10.00 -12.05 4.30
CA ILE A 123 -9.29 -10.82 4.67
C ILE A 123 -9.27 -9.80 3.53
N SER A 124 -9.01 -10.25 2.29
CA SER A 124 -8.76 -9.32 1.18
C SER A 124 -9.94 -8.41 0.90
N GLY A 125 -9.65 -7.12 0.76
CA GLY A 125 -10.65 -6.08 0.50
C GLY A 125 -11.58 -5.76 1.67
N LYS A 126 -11.41 -6.38 2.85
CA LYS A 126 -12.27 -6.14 4.02
C LYS A 126 -11.66 -5.14 4.99
N LYS A 127 -12.52 -4.43 5.68
CA LYS A 127 -12.17 -3.45 6.69
C LYS A 127 -12.41 -4.00 8.09
N PHE A 128 -11.35 -4.04 8.87
CA PHE A 128 -11.32 -4.58 10.22
C PHE A 128 -11.22 -3.50 11.27
N VAL A 129 -11.75 -3.80 12.45
CA VAL A 129 -11.46 -3.10 13.70
C VAL A 129 -11.07 -4.13 14.75
N ILE A 130 -10.05 -3.84 15.55
CA ILE A 130 -9.55 -4.76 16.58
C ILE A 130 -9.90 -4.16 17.96
N THR A 131 -10.48 -4.99 18.84
CA THR A 131 -10.76 -4.62 20.22
C THR A 131 -10.48 -5.79 21.17
N GLY A 132 -9.95 -5.50 22.35
CA GLY A 132 -9.51 -6.52 23.30
C GLY A 132 -8.14 -7.13 22.93
N THR A 133 -7.78 -8.19 23.63
CA THR A 133 -6.52 -8.93 23.47
C THR A 133 -6.79 -10.28 22.85
N ILE A 134 -6.06 -10.64 21.81
CA ILE A 134 -6.13 -11.95 21.16
C ILE A 134 -4.96 -12.81 21.66
N ASP A 135 -5.24 -14.04 22.04
CA ASP A 135 -4.26 -14.94 22.60
C ASP A 135 -3.19 -15.31 21.55
N GLY A 136 -1.94 -15.16 21.94
CA GLY A 136 -0.79 -15.48 21.07
C GLY A 136 -0.45 -14.45 20.01
N TYR A 137 -1.22 -13.35 19.89
CA TYR A 137 -1.00 -12.33 18.86
C TYR A 137 -1.00 -10.91 19.42
N GLY A 138 0.02 -10.13 19.08
CA GLY A 138 0.03 -8.68 19.34
C GLY A 138 -0.88 -7.92 18.37
N ARG A 139 -1.51 -6.83 18.86
CA ARG A 139 -2.39 -5.99 18.02
C ARG A 139 -1.70 -5.49 16.74
N LYS A 140 -0.42 -5.11 16.84
CA LYS A 140 0.38 -4.67 15.71
C LYS A 140 0.61 -5.80 14.72
N GLU A 141 0.87 -6.99 15.20
CA GLU A 141 1.08 -8.18 14.39
C GLU A 141 -0.19 -8.57 13.62
N ILE A 142 -1.36 -8.57 14.28
CA ILE A 142 -2.65 -8.82 13.61
C ILE A 142 -2.89 -7.78 12.53
N LYS A 143 -2.61 -6.51 12.80
CA LYS A 143 -2.74 -5.44 11.82
C LYS A 143 -1.83 -5.67 10.62
N GLU A 144 -0.55 -5.98 10.84
CA GLU A 144 0.41 -6.25 9.77
C GLU A 144 0.01 -7.48 8.93
N LEU A 145 -0.49 -8.54 9.57
CA LEU A 145 -1.02 -9.72 8.88
C LEU A 145 -2.23 -9.37 8.01
N ILE A 146 -3.24 -8.70 8.55
CA ILE A 146 -4.42 -8.27 7.79
C ILE A 146 -4.01 -7.41 6.60
N GLU A 147 -3.14 -6.43 6.80
CA GLU A 147 -2.66 -5.53 5.75
C GLU A 147 -1.82 -6.26 4.70
N SER A 148 -1.09 -7.33 5.08
CA SER A 148 -0.32 -8.15 4.13
C SER A 148 -1.20 -8.98 3.19
N TYR A 149 -2.45 -9.23 3.57
CA TYR A 149 -3.48 -9.89 2.74
C TYR A 149 -4.48 -8.92 2.12
N ASN A 150 -4.08 -7.67 1.91
CA ASN A 150 -4.92 -6.62 1.31
C ASN A 150 -6.21 -6.30 2.11
N GLY A 151 -6.24 -6.58 3.41
CA GLY A 151 -7.23 -6.04 4.33
C GLY A 151 -6.84 -4.64 4.81
N THR A 152 -7.74 -3.93 5.46
CA THR A 152 -7.46 -2.64 6.10
C THR A 152 -7.90 -2.67 7.55
N VAL A 153 -7.13 -2.04 8.44
CA VAL A 153 -7.47 -1.94 9.87
C VAL A 153 -7.74 -0.48 10.25
N SER A 154 -8.91 -0.24 10.83
CA SER A 154 -9.34 1.09 11.31
C SER A 154 -9.38 1.15 12.82
N GLU A 155 -9.25 2.36 13.34
CA GLU A 155 -9.30 2.59 14.79
C GLU A 155 -10.72 2.69 15.35
N SER A 156 -11.74 2.95 14.53
CA SER A 156 -13.14 3.11 14.95
C SER A 156 -14.08 2.25 14.12
N VAL A 157 -15.15 1.78 14.76
CA VAL A 157 -16.24 1.03 14.12
C VAL A 157 -17.16 2.01 13.39
N SER A 158 -17.55 1.66 12.17
CA SER A 158 -18.47 2.44 11.34
C SER A 158 -19.31 1.51 10.47
N LYS A 159 -20.31 2.04 9.76
CA LYS A 159 -21.12 1.27 8.79
C LYS A 159 -20.30 0.63 7.67
N ASN A 160 -19.08 1.15 7.43
CA ASN A 160 -18.16 0.63 6.43
C ASN A 160 -17.15 -0.40 7.01
N THR A 161 -17.34 -0.82 8.27
CA THR A 161 -16.54 -1.88 8.89
C THR A 161 -17.17 -3.23 8.54
N ASP A 162 -16.38 -4.15 8.01
CA ASP A 162 -16.87 -5.48 7.64
C ASP A 162 -16.78 -6.46 8.81
N ILE A 163 -15.69 -6.38 9.57
CA ILE A 163 -15.39 -7.35 10.63
C ILE A 163 -14.81 -6.61 11.86
N VAL A 164 -15.31 -6.97 13.03
CA VAL A 164 -14.69 -6.57 14.29
C VAL A 164 -14.07 -7.80 14.97
N ILE A 165 -12.77 -7.75 15.17
CA ILE A 165 -12.02 -8.75 15.93
C ILE A 165 -12.15 -8.42 17.40
N VAL A 166 -12.68 -9.38 18.17
CA VAL A 166 -13.04 -9.21 19.58
C VAL A 166 -12.27 -10.25 20.41
N GLY A 167 -11.30 -9.77 21.16
CA GLY A 167 -10.54 -10.59 22.11
C GLY A 167 -11.02 -10.40 23.55
N SER A 168 -10.20 -10.84 24.49
CA SER A 168 -10.44 -10.68 25.92
C SER A 168 -10.50 -9.21 26.33
N ASN A 169 -11.40 -8.87 27.26
CA ASN A 169 -11.63 -7.51 27.75
C ASN A 169 -11.89 -6.48 26.63
N PRO A 170 -12.91 -6.71 25.77
CA PRO A 170 -13.22 -5.80 24.70
C PRO A 170 -13.74 -4.46 25.25
N GLY A 171 -13.37 -3.35 24.59
CA GLY A 171 -13.86 -2.02 24.89
C GLY A 171 -15.21 -1.71 24.21
N SER A 172 -15.58 -0.41 24.16
CA SER A 172 -16.83 0.10 23.57
C SER A 172 -17.03 -0.30 22.11
N LYS A 173 -15.96 -0.55 21.35
CA LYS A 173 -16.01 -0.99 19.95
C LYS A 173 -16.81 -2.28 19.74
N TYR A 174 -16.84 -3.17 20.72
CA TYR A 174 -17.67 -4.36 20.70
C TYR A 174 -19.16 -4.03 20.71
N GLN A 175 -19.57 -3.10 21.58
CA GLN A 175 -20.96 -2.63 21.64
C GLN A 175 -21.38 -1.93 20.35
N ASP A 176 -20.48 -1.14 19.77
CA ASP A 176 -20.72 -0.50 18.47
C ASP A 176 -20.90 -1.52 17.35
N ALA A 177 -20.12 -2.61 17.35
CA ALA A 177 -20.25 -3.69 16.39
C ALA A 177 -21.62 -4.39 16.49
N LEU A 178 -22.06 -4.69 17.70
CA LEU A 178 -23.37 -5.27 17.94
C LEU A 178 -24.51 -4.35 17.48
N ARG A 179 -24.43 -3.06 17.81
CA ARG A 179 -25.43 -2.06 17.44
C ARG A 179 -25.54 -1.90 15.92
N LEU A 180 -24.43 -2.01 15.20
CA LEU A 180 -24.37 -1.86 13.74
C LEU A 180 -24.53 -3.19 12.98
N ASN A 181 -24.77 -4.30 13.71
CA ASN A 181 -24.89 -5.65 13.15
C ASN A 181 -23.71 -6.06 12.26
N ILE A 182 -22.49 -5.72 12.72
CA ILE A 182 -21.23 -6.03 12.01
C ILE A 182 -20.78 -7.43 12.40
N MET A 183 -20.19 -8.15 11.43
CA MET A 183 -19.62 -9.48 11.68
C MET A 183 -18.55 -9.43 12.78
N ILE A 184 -18.63 -10.34 13.74
CA ILE A 184 -17.66 -10.47 14.82
C ILE A 184 -16.83 -11.71 14.61
N TRP A 185 -15.50 -11.55 14.72
CA TRP A 185 -14.57 -12.64 14.91
C TRP A 185 -14.15 -12.65 16.38
N ASP A 186 -14.52 -13.68 17.09
CA ASP A 186 -14.03 -13.93 18.44
C ASP A 186 -12.56 -14.37 18.45
N ASN A 187 -12.02 -14.64 19.64
CA ASN A 187 -10.65 -15.08 19.84
C ASN A 187 -10.33 -16.33 19.01
N ASP A 188 -11.19 -17.37 19.12
CA ASP A 188 -10.94 -18.66 18.50
C ASP A 188 -11.00 -18.60 16.97
N LYS A 189 -12.01 -17.92 16.43
CA LYS A 189 -12.13 -17.71 14.98
C LYS A 189 -10.97 -16.91 14.44
N THR A 190 -10.54 -15.88 15.15
CA THR A 190 -9.40 -15.05 14.77
C THR A 190 -8.12 -15.89 14.70
N ILE A 191 -7.81 -16.63 15.75
CA ILE A 191 -6.64 -17.51 15.83
C ILE A 191 -6.68 -18.55 14.71
N ASN A 192 -7.83 -19.18 14.49
CA ASN A 192 -7.97 -20.20 13.45
C ASN A 192 -7.70 -19.61 12.05
N VAL A 193 -8.25 -18.45 11.74
CA VAL A 193 -7.99 -17.81 10.44
C VAL A 193 -6.51 -17.43 10.31
N LEU A 194 -5.92 -16.77 11.32
CA LEU A 194 -4.53 -16.32 11.27
C LEU A 194 -3.51 -17.47 11.18
N ASN A 195 -3.77 -18.58 11.87
CA ASN A 195 -2.91 -19.77 11.82
C ASN A 195 -2.96 -20.50 10.48
N ASN A 196 -4.08 -20.42 9.77
CA ASN A 196 -4.26 -21.06 8.47
C ASN A 196 -3.88 -20.13 7.29
N LEU A 197 -3.38 -18.93 7.57
CA LEU A 197 -2.82 -18.07 6.52
C LEU A 197 -1.53 -18.71 5.97
N PRO A 198 -1.32 -18.72 4.64
CA PRO A 198 -0.07 -19.15 4.05
C PRO A 198 1.10 -18.35 4.66
N LYS A 199 2.11 -19.02 5.15
CA LYS A 199 3.33 -18.37 5.64
C LYS A 199 4.26 -18.10 4.46
N ALA A 200 4.89 -16.89 4.45
CA ALA A 200 5.88 -16.52 3.44
C ALA A 200 7.13 -17.41 3.52
#